data_d73c6514d439a4b302f7d6e3e05b1321
#
_entry.id   d73c6514d439a4b302f7d6e3e05b1321
#
_cell.length_a   1.000
_cell.length_b   1.000
_cell.length_c   1.000
_cell.angle_alpha   90.00
_cell.angle_beta   90.00
_cell.angle_gamma   90.00
#
_symmetry.space_group_name_H-M   'P 1'
#
loop_
_entity.id
_entity.type
_entity.pdbx_description
1 polymer ?
#
loop_
_entity_poly.entity_id
_entity_poly.type
_entity_poly.pdbx_seq_one_letter_code
_entity_poly.pdbx_strand_id
1 'polypeptide(L)'
;PETNLVQVSNTKALENKSVKKDLEKILGYEIKIANDADCLALSEAVDGAGSDYKSVFAVILGTGVGAGFSYDKKIIVGPNKLTGEWGQNPIPGPMDDYEKSVKRHCGRIGAIEVFLSGPGLENYYKFISGSKKSSREIVSLYKENDSFANEVMDIYFERIARSFSTFVNILDPDIIVCGGGMSEIDDIYSEVPKRIIPYIASNYFLTPIVKAFHGSTSGVRGAAHLWD
;
A
#
# COMPACT_ATOMS: atom_id res chain seq x y z
N PRO A 1 14.66 -3.79 15.57
CA PRO A 1 15.91 -4.47 15.84
C PRO A 1 16.52 -3.96 17.16
N GLU A 2 17.44 -4.69 17.70
CA GLU A 2 18.10 -4.46 19.00
C GLU A 2 18.67 -3.03 19.18
N THR A 3 18.98 -2.34 18.10
CA THR A 3 19.58 -1.00 18.14
C THR A 3 18.61 0.12 18.51
N ASN A 4 17.30 -0.06 18.35
CA ASN A 4 16.28 1.01 18.48
C ASN A 4 16.57 2.29 17.64
N LEU A 5 17.38 2.16 16.60
CA LEU A 5 17.72 3.26 15.69
C LEU A 5 16.86 3.21 14.43
N VAL A 6 16.51 4.36 13.90
CA VAL A 6 15.90 4.48 12.56
C VAL A 6 16.96 4.10 11.52
N GLN A 7 16.74 3.01 10.80
CA GLN A 7 17.72 2.49 9.84
C GLN A 7 17.54 3.08 8.44
N VAL A 8 16.28 3.23 8.00
CA VAL A 8 15.94 3.79 6.69
C VAL A 8 14.82 4.80 6.90
N SER A 9 14.98 6.01 6.41
CA SER A 9 13.97 7.06 6.48
C SER A 9 14.04 7.95 5.25
N ASN A 10 12.89 8.41 4.78
CA ASN A 10 12.81 9.48 3.78
C ASN A 10 13.33 10.82 4.37
N THR A 11 13.34 10.94 5.70
CA THR A 11 13.92 12.07 6.43
C THR A 11 15.31 11.70 6.92
N LYS A 12 16.34 12.00 6.13
CA LYS A 12 17.75 11.65 6.42
C LYS A 12 18.22 12.10 7.80
N ALA A 13 17.67 13.19 8.33
CA ALA A 13 18.01 13.70 9.67
C ALA A 13 17.66 12.71 10.81
N LEU A 14 16.77 11.75 10.56
CA LEU A 14 16.36 10.72 11.54
C LEU A 14 17.19 9.44 11.44
N GLU A 15 17.94 9.23 10.36
CA GLU A 15 18.75 8.03 10.19
C GLU A 15 19.79 7.90 11.31
N ASN A 16 19.93 6.70 11.84
CA ASN A 16 20.79 6.36 12.97
C ASN A 16 20.46 7.12 14.27
N LYS A 17 19.26 7.72 14.40
CA LYS A 17 18.77 8.35 15.63
C LYS A 17 17.83 7.41 16.39
N SER A 18 17.87 7.52 17.72
CA SER A 18 16.96 6.81 18.60
C SER A 18 15.72 7.68 18.90
N VAL A 19 14.88 7.90 17.88
CA VAL A 19 13.72 8.81 17.96
C VAL A 19 12.84 8.50 19.16
N LYS A 20 12.60 7.20 19.46
CA LYS A 20 11.81 6.80 20.64
C LYS A 20 12.43 7.34 21.93
N LYS A 21 13.71 7.05 22.19
CA LYS A 21 14.38 7.47 23.43
C LYS A 21 14.49 9.00 23.57
N ASP A 22 14.75 9.68 22.44
CA ASP A 22 14.87 11.14 22.45
C ASP A 22 13.53 11.80 22.79
N LEU A 23 12.42 11.29 22.21
CA LEU A 23 11.08 11.77 22.52
C LEU A 23 10.67 11.43 23.96
N GLU A 24 10.89 10.20 24.44
CA GLU A 24 10.61 9.81 25.83
C GLU A 24 11.34 10.70 26.84
N LYS A 25 12.62 11.04 26.55
CA LYS A 25 13.40 11.97 27.39
C LYS A 25 12.82 13.37 27.43
N ILE A 26 12.32 13.87 26.29
CA ILE A 26 11.73 15.22 26.19
C ILE A 26 10.36 15.28 26.85
N LEU A 27 9.54 14.26 26.65
CA LEU A 27 8.14 14.25 27.06
C LEU A 27 7.92 13.69 28.47
N GLY A 28 8.86 12.91 28.99
CA GLY A 28 8.81 12.36 30.34
C GLY A 28 7.86 11.15 30.51
N TYR A 29 7.38 10.54 29.41
CA TYR A 29 6.56 9.35 29.46
C TYR A 29 6.89 8.36 28.33
N GLU A 30 6.43 7.13 28.46
CA GLU A 30 6.64 6.08 27.45
C GLU A 30 5.99 6.45 26.12
N ILE A 31 6.65 6.08 25.01
CA ILE A 31 6.14 6.27 23.63
C ILE A 31 6.11 4.92 22.91
N LYS A 32 5.02 4.66 22.20
CA LYS A 32 4.94 3.58 21.23
C LYS A 32 5.15 4.14 19.81
N ILE A 33 5.88 3.42 18.99
CA ILE A 33 6.14 3.77 17.60
C ILE A 33 5.77 2.57 16.73
N ALA A 34 4.98 2.81 15.69
CA ALA A 34 4.65 1.84 14.66
C ALA A 34 4.79 2.48 13.27
N ASN A 35 4.84 1.65 12.25
CA ASN A 35 4.77 2.09 10.86
C ASN A 35 3.36 2.66 10.57
N ASP A 36 3.24 3.59 9.65
CA ASP A 36 1.97 4.23 9.27
C ASP A 36 0.96 3.22 8.70
N ALA A 37 1.43 2.26 7.91
CA ALA A 37 0.59 1.20 7.37
C ALA A 37 0.14 0.19 8.45
N ASP A 38 0.99 -0.10 9.45
CA ASP A 38 0.60 -0.88 10.62
C ASP A 38 -0.49 -0.15 11.41
N CYS A 39 -0.36 1.17 11.57
CA CYS A 39 -1.39 1.99 12.21
C CYS A 39 -2.70 1.99 11.40
N LEU A 40 -2.63 2.06 10.08
CA LEU A 40 -3.81 1.91 9.23
C LEU A 40 -4.48 0.54 9.47
N ALA A 41 -3.70 -0.55 9.42
CA ALA A 41 -4.24 -1.90 9.62
C ALA A 41 -4.89 -2.07 10.99
N LEU A 42 -4.29 -1.52 12.05
CA LEU A 42 -4.82 -1.58 13.40
C LEU A 42 -6.12 -0.78 13.53
N SER A 43 -6.15 0.46 13.03
CA SER A 43 -7.35 1.30 13.06
C SER A 43 -8.52 0.61 12.35
N GLU A 44 -8.28 0.13 11.13
CA GLU A 44 -9.34 -0.50 10.35
C GLU A 44 -9.80 -1.85 10.94
N ALA A 45 -8.92 -2.56 11.64
CA ALA A 45 -9.26 -3.80 12.33
C ALA A 45 -10.02 -3.58 13.65
N VAL A 46 -9.75 -2.47 14.37
CA VAL A 46 -10.37 -2.23 15.67
C VAL A 46 -11.79 -1.67 15.52
N ASP A 47 -11.95 -0.61 14.75
CA ASP A 47 -13.21 0.14 14.62
C ASP A 47 -13.51 0.67 13.21
N GLY A 48 -12.79 0.21 12.20
CA GLY A 48 -12.97 0.59 10.80
C GLY A 48 -13.63 -0.50 9.94
N ALA A 49 -13.32 -0.49 8.65
CA ALA A 49 -13.91 -1.38 7.65
C ALA A 49 -13.63 -2.88 7.91
N GLY A 50 -12.58 -3.18 8.67
CA GLY A 50 -12.17 -4.54 9.04
C GLY A 50 -12.62 -5.01 10.42
N SER A 51 -13.46 -4.24 11.14
CA SER A 51 -13.81 -4.50 12.56
C SER A 51 -14.46 -5.85 12.82
N ASP A 52 -15.20 -6.38 11.85
CA ASP A 52 -15.88 -7.68 11.90
C ASP A 52 -15.04 -8.85 11.38
N TYR A 53 -13.81 -8.58 10.92
CA TYR A 53 -12.92 -9.56 10.32
C TYR A 53 -11.76 -9.89 11.25
N LYS A 54 -11.28 -11.12 11.15
CA LYS A 54 -10.19 -11.61 11.97
C LYS A 54 -8.83 -11.20 11.45
N SER A 55 -8.65 -11.29 10.14
CA SER A 55 -7.42 -10.89 9.46
C SER A 55 -7.68 -9.73 8.49
N VAL A 56 -6.96 -8.62 8.70
CA VAL A 56 -7.08 -7.39 7.92
C VAL A 56 -5.73 -7.08 7.27
N PHE A 57 -5.68 -7.10 5.95
CA PHE A 57 -4.52 -6.63 5.20
C PHE A 57 -4.81 -5.21 4.68
N ALA A 58 -4.18 -4.22 5.28
CA ALA A 58 -4.39 -2.82 4.91
C ALA A 58 -3.27 -2.34 4.00
N VAL A 59 -3.63 -1.81 2.84
CA VAL A 59 -2.71 -1.34 1.80
C VAL A 59 -2.77 0.18 1.71
N ILE A 60 -1.61 0.83 1.72
CA ILE A 60 -1.50 2.25 1.39
C ILE A 60 -1.09 2.38 -0.09
N LEU A 61 -1.96 3.00 -0.88
CA LEU A 61 -1.70 3.39 -2.26
C LEU A 61 -1.64 4.92 -2.33
N GLY A 62 -0.43 5.48 -2.27
CA GLY A 62 -0.20 6.92 -2.18
C GLY A 62 1.00 7.38 -2.98
N THR A 63 1.83 8.27 -2.41
CA THR A 63 3.13 8.65 -2.97
C THR A 63 4.10 7.47 -3.02
N GLY A 64 3.96 6.55 -2.07
CA GLY A 64 4.59 5.22 -2.06
C GLY A 64 3.55 4.14 -1.92
N VAL A 65 4.01 2.89 -1.77
CA VAL A 65 3.16 1.71 -1.55
C VAL A 65 3.68 0.92 -0.37
N GLY A 66 2.85 0.75 0.64
CA GLY A 66 3.13 -0.06 1.82
C GLY A 66 1.90 -0.84 2.25
N ALA A 67 2.05 -1.67 3.27
CA ALA A 67 0.92 -2.34 3.89
C ALA A 67 1.18 -2.61 5.37
N GLY A 68 0.11 -2.88 6.11
CA GLY A 68 0.13 -3.45 7.44
C GLY A 68 -0.76 -4.68 7.49
N PHE A 69 -0.47 -5.59 8.40
CA PHE A 69 -1.27 -6.78 8.62
C PHE A 69 -1.69 -6.88 10.08
N SER A 70 -2.98 -6.95 10.30
CA SER A 70 -3.58 -7.17 11.61
C SER A 70 -4.27 -8.54 11.66
N TYR A 71 -4.09 -9.25 12.77
CA TYR A 71 -4.76 -10.50 13.07
C TYR A 71 -5.30 -10.44 14.51
N ASP A 72 -6.58 -10.76 14.70
CA ASP A 72 -7.27 -10.62 15.98
C ASP A 72 -7.06 -9.22 16.60
N LYS A 73 -7.18 -8.16 15.78
CA LYS A 73 -7.01 -6.75 16.19
C LYS A 73 -5.61 -6.44 16.74
N LYS A 74 -4.60 -7.19 16.35
CA LYS A 74 -3.20 -6.96 16.73
C LYS A 74 -2.34 -6.90 15.47
N ILE A 75 -1.47 -5.90 15.41
CA ILE A 75 -0.51 -5.82 14.30
C ILE A 75 0.48 -6.98 14.35
N ILE A 76 0.75 -7.57 13.20
CA ILE A 76 1.75 -8.61 13.05
C ILE A 76 3.07 -7.95 12.68
N VAL A 77 4.04 -8.06 13.56
CA VAL A 77 5.37 -7.49 13.36
C VAL A 77 6.42 -8.59 13.53
N GLY A 78 7.15 -8.87 12.46
CA GLY A 78 8.26 -9.82 12.49
C GLY A 78 9.53 -9.23 13.15
N PRO A 79 10.55 -10.05 13.39
CA PRO A 79 11.79 -9.61 14.05
C PRO A 79 12.56 -8.57 13.23
N ASN A 80 12.40 -8.56 11.92
CA ASN A 80 13.03 -7.59 11.02
C ASN A 80 12.19 -6.33 10.81
N LYS A 81 10.95 -6.29 11.33
CA LYS A 81 9.98 -5.21 11.13
C LYS A 81 9.72 -4.90 9.64
N LEU A 82 9.61 -5.94 8.84
CA LEU A 82 9.39 -5.87 7.39
C LEU A 82 8.00 -6.36 6.97
N THR A 83 7.12 -6.65 7.92
CA THR A 83 5.73 -7.01 7.61
C THR A 83 5.10 -5.86 6.81
N GLY A 84 4.47 -6.20 5.69
CA GLY A 84 3.82 -5.19 4.85
C GLY A 84 4.73 -4.44 3.86
N GLU A 85 6.03 -4.70 3.84
CA GLU A 85 6.98 -4.10 2.85
C GLU A 85 6.84 -4.72 1.44
N TRP A 86 5.65 -5.16 1.08
CA TRP A 86 5.33 -5.84 -0.17
C TRP A 86 5.57 -4.99 -1.42
N GLY A 87 5.47 -3.66 -1.30
CA GLY A 87 5.78 -2.71 -2.36
C GLY A 87 7.22 -2.77 -2.85
N GLN A 88 8.12 -3.38 -2.05
CA GLN A 88 9.52 -3.61 -2.39
C GLN A 88 9.74 -4.84 -3.30
N ASN A 89 8.76 -5.75 -3.36
CA ASN A 89 8.84 -6.95 -4.18
C ASN A 89 8.72 -6.60 -5.66
N PRO A 90 9.31 -7.43 -6.55
CA PRO A 90 9.05 -7.31 -7.98
C PRO A 90 7.56 -7.53 -8.26
N ILE A 91 7.02 -6.82 -9.25
CA ILE A 91 5.67 -7.09 -9.73
C ILE A 91 5.59 -8.52 -10.28
N PRO A 92 4.59 -9.33 -9.90
CA PRO A 92 4.53 -10.73 -10.32
C PRO A 92 4.12 -10.88 -11.79
N GLY A 93 4.48 -12.02 -12.37
CA GLY A 93 4.16 -12.40 -13.75
C GLY A 93 5.20 -11.90 -14.77
N PRO A 94 4.97 -12.16 -16.05
CA PRO A 94 5.84 -11.67 -17.10
C PRO A 94 5.76 -10.15 -17.17
N MET A 95 6.93 -9.50 -17.03
CA MET A 95 7.04 -8.05 -17.16
C MET A 95 7.00 -7.62 -18.61
N ASP A 96 6.24 -6.57 -18.92
CA ASP A 96 6.32 -5.88 -20.20
C ASP A 96 7.62 -5.07 -20.32
N ASP A 97 7.84 -4.44 -21.47
CA ASP A 97 9.09 -3.72 -21.70
C ASP A 97 9.21 -2.43 -20.86
N TYR A 98 8.08 -1.79 -20.54
CA TYR A 98 8.08 -0.68 -19.61
C TYR A 98 8.44 -1.15 -18.19
N GLU A 99 7.81 -2.20 -17.69
CA GLU A 99 8.06 -2.75 -16.36
C GLU A 99 9.54 -3.18 -16.19
N LYS A 100 10.16 -3.75 -17.23
CA LYS A 100 11.60 -4.08 -17.24
C LYS A 100 12.50 -2.85 -17.23
N SER A 101 12.04 -1.73 -17.73
CA SER A 101 12.82 -0.49 -17.84
C SER A 101 12.82 0.35 -16.57
N VAL A 102 11.79 0.24 -15.72
CA VAL A 102 11.60 1.11 -14.56
C VAL A 102 12.42 0.63 -13.37
N LYS A 103 13.25 1.53 -12.86
CA LYS A 103 14.09 1.29 -11.68
C LYS A 103 13.59 2.12 -10.50
N ARG A 104 13.58 1.52 -9.33
CA ARG A 104 13.45 2.23 -8.07
C ARG A 104 14.75 3.00 -7.76
N HIS A 105 14.68 4.01 -6.89
CA HIS A 105 15.86 4.79 -6.46
C HIS A 105 17.01 3.93 -5.90
N CYS A 106 16.74 2.75 -5.35
CA CYS A 106 17.75 1.79 -4.88
C CYS A 106 18.33 0.90 -5.99
N GLY A 107 17.94 1.10 -7.26
CA GLY A 107 18.39 0.33 -8.43
C GLY A 107 17.60 -0.95 -8.72
N ARG A 108 16.68 -1.38 -7.86
CA ARG A 108 15.82 -2.55 -8.13
C ARG A 108 14.88 -2.26 -9.28
N ILE A 109 14.76 -3.22 -10.20
CA ILE A 109 13.88 -3.16 -11.36
C ILE A 109 12.53 -3.75 -10.99
N GLY A 110 11.45 -3.13 -11.47
CA GLY A 110 10.11 -3.71 -11.44
C GLY A 110 9.48 -3.83 -10.05
N ALA A 111 9.89 -3.04 -9.06
CA ALA A 111 9.24 -3.06 -7.75
C ALA A 111 7.78 -2.60 -7.85
N ILE A 112 6.87 -3.24 -7.11
CA ILE A 112 5.44 -2.94 -7.09
C ILE A 112 5.17 -1.44 -6.86
N GLU A 113 5.88 -0.81 -5.94
CA GLU A 113 5.73 0.61 -5.60
C GLU A 113 5.87 1.54 -6.81
N VAL A 114 6.81 1.27 -7.73
CA VAL A 114 7.06 2.17 -8.87
C VAL A 114 5.94 2.15 -9.91
N PHE A 115 5.01 1.21 -9.80
CA PHE A 115 3.84 1.09 -10.68
C PHE A 115 2.53 1.48 -10.01
N LEU A 116 2.35 1.15 -8.73
CA LEU A 116 1.07 1.34 -8.04
C LEU A 116 0.97 2.67 -7.30
N SER A 117 2.07 3.39 -7.10
CA SER A 117 2.03 4.73 -6.50
C SER A 117 1.48 5.78 -7.47
N GLY A 118 1.02 6.92 -6.94
CA GLY A 118 0.61 8.07 -7.76
C GLY A 118 1.68 8.49 -8.77
N PRO A 119 2.94 8.71 -8.33
CA PRO A 119 4.05 8.94 -9.27
C PRO A 119 4.24 7.83 -10.31
N GLY A 120 3.98 6.58 -9.94
CA GLY A 120 4.04 5.44 -10.87
C GLY A 120 3.01 5.55 -11.98
N LEU A 121 1.76 5.88 -11.65
CA LEU A 121 0.70 6.13 -12.62
C LEU A 121 1.04 7.31 -13.54
N GLU A 122 1.54 8.41 -12.98
CA GLU A 122 1.95 9.62 -13.73
C GLU A 122 3.07 9.32 -14.74
N ASN A 123 4.06 8.54 -14.32
CA ASN A 123 5.18 8.13 -15.18
C ASN A 123 4.71 7.23 -16.32
N TYR A 124 3.79 6.30 -16.05
CA TYR A 124 3.25 5.43 -17.08
C TYR A 124 2.36 6.21 -18.05
N TYR A 125 1.53 7.11 -17.58
CA TYR A 125 0.76 8.02 -18.45
C TYR A 125 1.68 8.84 -19.38
N LYS A 126 2.76 9.39 -18.83
CA LYS A 126 3.76 10.11 -19.62
C LYS A 126 4.42 9.24 -20.68
N PHE A 127 4.69 7.98 -20.35
CA PHE A 127 5.29 7.02 -21.29
C PHE A 127 4.34 6.73 -22.47
N ILE A 128 3.06 6.53 -22.22
CA ILE A 128 2.05 6.21 -23.23
C ILE A 128 1.65 7.44 -24.06
N SER A 129 1.38 8.58 -23.42
CA SER A 129 0.82 9.78 -24.08
C SER A 129 1.86 10.80 -24.53
N GLY A 130 3.11 10.69 -24.04
CA GLY A 130 4.14 11.73 -24.21
C GLY A 130 3.94 12.98 -23.33
N SER A 131 2.81 13.13 -22.64
CA SER A 131 2.47 14.30 -21.83
C SER A 131 2.53 14.01 -20.33
N LYS A 132 2.92 15.02 -19.54
CA LYS A 132 2.94 14.89 -18.08
C LYS A 132 1.58 15.35 -17.51
N LYS A 133 0.95 14.49 -16.73
CA LYS A 133 -0.28 14.76 -15.98
C LYS A 133 -0.12 14.25 -14.55
N SER A 134 -0.77 14.92 -13.60
CA SER A 134 -0.91 14.41 -12.24
C SER A 134 -1.89 13.23 -12.20
N SER A 135 -1.77 12.38 -11.20
CA SER A 135 -2.69 11.26 -10.99
C SER A 135 -4.16 11.69 -10.91
N ARG A 136 -4.45 12.86 -10.33
CA ARG A 136 -5.81 13.45 -10.30
C ARG A 136 -6.31 13.81 -11.70
N GLU A 137 -5.47 14.45 -12.53
CA GLU A 137 -5.82 14.79 -13.91
C GLU A 137 -6.05 13.53 -14.74
N ILE A 138 -5.22 12.48 -14.56
CA ILE A 138 -5.37 11.20 -15.27
C ILE A 138 -6.72 10.55 -14.93
N VAL A 139 -7.09 10.52 -13.64
CA VAL A 139 -8.39 10.00 -13.20
C VAL A 139 -9.55 10.84 -13.74
N SER A 140 -9.41 12.17 -13.85
CA SER A 140 -10.43 13.02 -14.49
C SER A 140 -10.59 12.69 -15.96
N LEU A 141 -9.48 12.60 -16.71
CA LEU A 141 -9.47 12.22 -18.12
C LEU A 141 -10.07 10.82 -18.35
N TYR A 142 -9.78 9.88 -17.47
CA TYR A 142 -10.38 8.54 -17.50
C TYR A 142 -11.92 8.60 -17.40
N LYS A 143 -12.44 9.41 -16.47
CA LYS A 143 -13.89 9.62 -16.32
C LYS A 143 -14.52 10.33 -17.54
N GLU A 144 -13.73 11.06 -18.30
CA GLU A 144 -14.10 11.74 -19.55
C GLU A 144 -13.92 10.85 -20.80
N ASN A 145 -13.51 9.57 -20.59
CA ASN A 145 -13.23 8.60 -21.66
C ASN A 145 -12.07 8.97 -22.58
N ASP A 146 -11.04 9.66 -22.07
CA ASP A 146 -9.81 9.89 -22.83
C ASP A 146 -9.11 8.57 -23.14
N SER A 147 -8.69 8.38 -24.39
CA SER A 147 -8.13 7.11 -24.85
C SER A 147 -6.85 6.69 -24.14
N PHE A 148 -5.93 7.64 -23.90
CA PHE A 148 -4.68 7.34 -23.19
C PHE A 148 -4.93 7.06 -21.71
N ALA A 149 -5.84 7.82 -21.07
CA ALA A 149 -6.20 7.60 -19.69
C ALA A 149 -6.88 6.25 -19.51
N ASN A 150 -7.77 5.85 -20.42
CA ASN A 150 -8.41 4.53 -20.39
C ASN A 150 -7.39 3.39 -20.49
N GLU A 151 -6.44 3.45 -21.43
CA GLU A 151 -5.37 2.47 -21.57
C GLU A 151 -4.51 2.38 -20.30
N VAL A 152 -4.11 3.53 -19.76
CA VAL A 152 -3.28 3.61 -18.56
C VAL A 152 -3.99 3.06 -17.33
N MET A 153 -5.28 3.38 -17.16
CA MET A 153 -6.08 2.89 -16.03
C MET A 153 -6.38 1.40 -16.14
N ASP A 154 -6.59 0.88 -17.34
CA ASP A 154 -6.78 -0.56 -17.55
C ASP A 154 -5.54 -1.36 -17.09
N ILE A 155 -4.35 -0.94 -17.49
CA ILE A 155 -3.08 -1.53 -17.05
C ILE A 155 -2.84 -1.30 -15.55
N TYR A 156 -3.28 -0.17 -15.00
CA TYR A 156 -3.13 0.12 -13.56
C TYR A 156 -3.94 -0.87 -12.70
N PHE A 157 -5.20 -1.13 -13.06
CA PHE A 157 -6.02 -2.12 -12.38
C PHE A 157 -5.45 -3.53 -12.50
N GLU A 158 -4.91 -3.88 -13.66
CA GLU A 158 -4.22 -5.15 -13.90
C GLU A 158 -2.99 -5.29 -13.00
N ARG A 159 -2.17 -4.26 -12.89
CA ARG A 159 -1.00 -4.24 -12.02
C ARG A 159 -1.36 -4.35 -10.53
N ILE A 160 -2.47 -3.72 -10.10
CA ILE A 160 -2.98 -3.89 -8.73
C ILE A 160 -3.37 -5.34 -8.50
N ALA A 161 -4.16 -5.95 -9.40
CA ALA A 161 -4.61 -7.33 -9.28
C ALA A 161 -3.43 -8.32 -9.19
N ARG A 162 -2.45 -8.20 -10.09
CA ARG A 162 -1.21 -8.98 -10.06
C ARG A 162 -0.47 -8.82 -8.73
N SER A 163 -0.36 -7.58 -8.27
CA SER A 163 0.37 -7.30 -7.02
C SER A 163 -0.36 -7.84 -5.80
N PHE A 164 -1.69 -7.70 -5.74
CA PHE A 164 -2.49 -8.21 -4.62
C PHE A 164 -2.44 -9.74 -4.53
N SER A 165 -2.32 -10.44 -5.65
CA SER A 165 -2.17 -11.90 -5.64
C SER A 165 -0.99 -12.39 -4.80
N THR A 166 0.07 -11.60 -4.63
CA THR A 166 1.24 -11.97 -3.84
C THR A 166 0.91 -12.25 -2.38
N PHE A 167 0.17 -11.35 -1.74
CA PHE A 167 -0.20 -11.55 -0.34
C PHE A 167 -1.49 -12.38 -0.19
N VAL A 168 -2.39 -12.36 -1.17
CA VAL A 168 -3.56 -13.25 -1.18
C VAL A 168 -3.13 -14.71 -1.20
N ASN A 169 -2.21 -15.10 -2.07
CA ASN A 169 -1.70 -16.48 -2.15
C ASN A 169 -0.89 -16.92 -0.90
N ILE A 170 -0.45 -16.00 -0.05
CA ILE A 170 0.35 -16.32 1.14
C ILE A 170 -0.47 -16.24 2.42
N LEU A 171 -1.34 -15.22 2.54
CA LEU A 171 -2.00 -14.88 3.79
C LEU A 171 -3.51 -15.18 3.77
N ASP A 172 -4.11 -15.22 2.58
CA ASP A 172 -5.57 -15.38 2.39
C ASP A 172 -6.38 -14.52 3.39
N PRO A 173 -6.20 -13.18 3.39
CA PRO A 173 -6.80 -12.32 4.40
C PRO A 173 -8.33 -12.28 4.25
N ASP A 174 -9.05 -12.13 5.38
CA ASP A 174 -10.52 -12.03 5.37
C ASP A 174 -11.01 -10.76 4.66
N ILE A 175 -10.21 -9.68 4.72
CA ILE A 175 -10.52 -8.40 4.04
C ILE A 175 -9.23 -7.67 3.66
N ILE A 176 -9.28 -6.95 2.52
CA ILE A 176 -8.26 -6.02 2.06
C ILE A 176 -8.82 -4.61 2.17
N VAL A 177 -8.15 -3.75 2.95
CA VAL A 177 -8.56 -2.36 3.15
C VAL A 177 -7.56 -1.45 2.45
N CYS A 178 -8.02 -0.60 1.54
CA CYS A 178 -7.19 0.32 0.78
C CYS A 178 -7.28 1.73 1.33
N GLY A 179 -6.13 2.30 1.69
CA GLY A 179 -5.95 3.70 2.08
C GLY A 179 -4.99 4.44 1.15
N GLY A 180 -4.80 5.73 1.39
CA GLY A 180 -3.97 6.60 0.57
C GLY A 180 -4.72 7.24 -0.59
N GLY A 181 -4.10 8.22 -1.25
CA GLY A 181 -4.78 9.04 -2.28
C GLY A 181 -5.25 8.27 -3.50
N MET A 182 -4.59 7.18 -3.86
CA MET A 182 -4.99 6.36 -5.01
C MET A 182 -6.18 5.44 -4.68
N SER A 183 -6.45 5.15 -3.41
CA SER A 183 -7.64 4.40 -2.98
C SER A 183 -8.96 5.16 -3.22
N GLU A 184 -8.88 6.45 -3.55
CA GLU A 184 -10.05 7.26 -3.95
C GLU A 184 -10.57 6.93 -5.36
N ILE A 185 -9.91 6.04 -6.11
CA ILE A 185 -10.34 5.57 -7.42
C ILE A 185 -11.34 4.44 -7.21
N ASP A 186 -12.63 4.74 -7.35
CA ASP A 186 -13.73 3.81 -7.04
C ASP A 186 -13.68 2.52 -7.89
N ASP A 187 -13.18 2.61 -9.12
CA ASP A 187 -13.08 1.47 -10.04
C ASP A 187 -12.09 0.39 -9.56
N ILE A 188 -11.18 0.69 -8.63
CA ILE A 188 -10.31 -0.33 -8.00
C ILE A 188 -11.17 -1.44 -7.38
N TYR A 189 -12.25 -1.08 -6.70
CA TYR A 189 -13.09 -2.00 -5.94
C TYR A 189 -13.97 -2.91 -6.81
N SER A 190 -14.22 -2.51 -8.05
CA SER A 190 -14.97 -3.30 -9.01
C SER A 190 -14.12 -4.05 -10.03
N GLU A 191 -12.95 -3.49 -10.41
CA GLU A 191 -12.10 -4.04 -11.46
C GLU A 191 -11.06 -5.04 -10.93
N VAL A 192 -10.43 -4.75 -9.79
CA VAL A 192 -9.38 -5.61 -9.24
C VAL A 192 -9.90 -7.02 -8.88
N PRO A 193 -11.09 -7.18 -8.24
CA PRO A 193 -11.62 -8.52 -7.95
C PRO A 193 -11.87 -9.38 -9.18
N LYS A 194 -12.20 -8.79 -10.33
CA LYS A 194 -12.40 -9.50 -11.59
C LYS A 194 -11.08 -9.96 -12.22
N ARG A 195 -10.02 -9.18 -12.04
CA ARG A 195 -8.72 -9.35 -12.68
C ARG A 195 -7.76 -10.22 -11.88
N ILE A 196 -7.98 -10.42 -10.58
CA ILE A 196 -7.05 -11.13 -9.71
C ILE A 196 -7.07 -12.65 -9.94
N ILE A 197 -8.18 -13.21 -10.42
CA ILE A 197 -8.42 -14.66 -10.54
C ILE A 197 -7.29 -15.40 -11.29
N PRO A 198 -6.77 -14.91 -12.43
CA PRO A 198 -5.67 -15.59 -13.14
C PRO A 198 -4.35 -15.67 -12.35
N TYR A 199 -4.21 -14.93 -11.27
CA TYR A 199 -2.97 -14.79 -10.50
C TYR A 199 -3.01 -15.46 -9.13
N ILE A 200 -4.17 -15.96 -8.71
CA ILE A 200 -4.33 -16.67 -7.43
C ILE A 200 -4.50 -18.17 -7.64
N ALA A 201 -4.18 -18.95 -6.61
CA ALA A 201 -4.31 -20.42 -6.63
C ALA A 201 -5.77 -20.86 -6.43
N SER A 202 -6.74 -20.17 -7.03
CA SER A 202 -8.18 -20.44 -6.94
C SER A 202 -8.88 -19.99 -8.20
N ASN A 203 -10.04 -20.61 -8.50
CA ASN A 203 -10.91 -20.22 -9.60
C ASN A 203 -11.95 -19.14 -9.21
N TYR A 204 -11.92 -18.68 -7.96
CA TYR A 204 -12.79 -17.62 -7.43
C TYR A 204 -12.02 -16.77 -6.43
N PHE A 205 -12.50 -15.55 -6.20
CA PHE A 205 -11.97 -14.61 -5.25
C PHE A 205 -13.12 -14.04 -4.41
N LEU A 206 -13.08 -14.28 -3.10
CA LEU A 206 -14.16 -13.91 -2.17
C LEU A 206 -13.75 -12.80 -1.19
N THR A 207 -12.46 -12.54 -1.04
CA THR A 207 -11.96 -11.51 -0.11
C THR A 207 -12.44 -10.14 -0.57
N PRO A 208 -13.23 -9.42 0.24
CA PRO A 208 -13.65 -8.07 -0.09
C PRO A 208 -12.43 -7.12 -0.15
N ILE A 209 -12.42 -6.28 -1.18
CA ILE A 209 -11.50 -5.15 -1.29
C ILE A 209 -12.34 -3.90 -1.03
N VAL A 210 -11.98 -3.12 -0.01
CA VAL A 210 -12.77 -1.98 0.41
C VAL A 210 -11.88 -0.76 0.70
N LYS A 211 -12.49 0.42 0.69
CA LYS A 211 -11.84 1.66 1.07
C LYS A 211 -11.74 1.79 2.59
N ALA A 212 -10.67 2.38 3.07
CA ALA A 212 -10.48 2.69 4.48
C ALA A 212 -11.62 3.56 5.02
N PHE A 213 -12.25 3.11 6.11
CA PHE A 213 -13.41 3.78 6.71
C PHE A 213 -13.06 5.14 7.29
N HIS A 214 -11.91 5.24 7.97
CA HIS A 214 -11.46 6.49 8.58
C HIS A 214 -10.64 7.38 7.64
N GLY A 215 -10.39 6.96 6.41
CA GLY A 215 -9.69 7.72 5.39
C GLY A 215 -8.30 8.18 5.85
N SER A 216 -8.00 9.47 5.70
CA SER A 216 -6.69 10.05 6.06
C SER A 216 -6.39 10.05 7.57
N THR A 217 -7.37 9.80 8.43
CA THR A 217 -7.20 9.78 9.89
C THR A 217 -6.85 8.41 10.44
N SER A 218 -6.95 7.33 9.63
CA SER A 218 -6.71 5.95 10.08
C SER A 218 -5.34 5.77 10.74
N GLY A 219 -4.27 6.39 10.20
CA GLY A 219 -2.94 6.30 10.78
C GLY A 219 -2.85 6.86 12.20
N VAL A 220 -3.45 8.03 12.44
CA VAL A 220 -3.47 8.67 13.78
C VAL A 220 -4.31 7.85 14.75
N ARG A 221 -5.46 7.35 14.31
CA ARG A 221 -6.33 6.47 15.12
C ARG A 221 -5.62 5.18 15.52
N GLY A 222 -4.97 4.52 14.54
CA GLY A 222 -4.21 3.31 14.80
C GLY A 222 -3.04 3.53 15.77
N ALA A 223 -2.39 4.70 15.73
CA ALA A 223 -1.38 5.05 16.71
C ALA A 223 -1.95 5.16 18.14
N ALA A 224 -3.19 5.63 18.29
CA ALA A 224 -3.87 5.63 19.60
C ALA A 224 -4.17 4.19 20.07
N HIS A 225 -4.64 3.31 19.19
CA HIS A 225 -4.92 1.90 19.50
C HIS A 225 -3.68 1.05 19.81
N LEU A 226 -2.47 1.57 19.63
CA LEU A 226 -1.26 0.88 20.12
C LEU A 226 -1.25 0.71 21.65
N TRP A 227 -2.10 1.45 22.37
CA TRP A 227 -2.18 1.42 23.83
C TRP A 227 -3.26 0.48 24.39
N ASP A 228 -4.13 -0.01 23.54
CA ASP A 228 -5.16 -0.99 23.86
C ASP A 228 -4.55 -2.41 23.87
#